data_2392c421b49eb844827fa94013720ff4
#
_entry.id   2392c421b49eb844827fa94013720ff4
#
_cell.length_a   1.000
_cell.length_b   1.000
_cell.length_c   1.000
_cell.angle_alpha   90.00
_cell.angle_beta   90.00
_cell.angle_gamma   90.00
#
_symmetry.space_group_name_H-M   'P 1'
#
loop_
_entity.id
_entity.type
_entity.pdbx_description
1 polymer ?
#
loop_
_entity_poly.entity_id
_entity_poly.type
_entity_poly.pdbx_seq_one_letter_code
_entity_poly.pdbx_strand_id
1 'polypeptide(L)'
;MQSIEAQHLLRTTQHTLDDLNEFAAHHLRLKLTNDSATALHNADNGFEGAINAEAHAPDTALTVRLLAQEGLAAPRSELHAATTQLDVFYPPSQVHVPSSSNSPLSAFIAGELQRLYGEEKATIAHILSGHTGGLDSTSPQLAESISRRLRRSMKYAETYHLSFSLFTPGSEPSSWDIEAAVKEYLSPLLQAFEPISNFTVDTQVQLYANFAPTAPRPEYDEAESAWTLKKEDLSAFVNAAEWPLNPSIGNGPTINFILYVPDPSQSPLIVKENRASSWIVPQWGGVYLLNPALSNAEQDQFNPAHLSHDSLGPAFMTFSHQLLTLLGTPSTPASLPLRLQTSIRIRAATLLLSASSTMGSLARLTESLPSIPIPASVASSVSTTLSHLDATCSHLRESRFGAALASARVAETEAERSFFEKSMVGQVYFPDEHKVAVYLPLLGPIGVPLVASLLKELKRIAAGRKARRAAAAA
;
A
#
# COMPACT_ATOMS: atom_id res chain seq x y z
N MET A 1 12.39 -26.41 29.88
CA MET A 1 13.78 -26.13 29.42
C MET A 1 14.46 -25.30 30.49
N GLN A 2 15.66 -25.67 30.93
CA GLN A 2 16.41 -24.87 31.91
C GLN A 2 16.90 -23.57 31.24
N SER A 3 17.11 -22.48 32.01
CA SER A 3 17.51 -21.18 31.49
C SER A 3 18.79 -21.22 30.64
N ILE A 4 19.74 -22.07 30.99
CA ILE A 4 21.03 -22.27 30.29
C ILE A 4 20.78 -22.93 28.92
N GLU A 5 19.94 -23.95 28.87
CA GLU A 5 19.58 -24.65 27.62
C GLU A 5 18.82 -23.69 26.63
N ALA A 6 17.93 -22.87 27.18
CA ALA A 6 17.20 -21.89 26.39
C ALA A 6 18.13 -20.83 25.77
N GLN A 7 19.11 -20.34 26.57
CA GLN A 7 20.12 -19.40 26.06
C GLN A 7 21.05 -20.03 25.00
N HIS A 8 21.39 -21.30 25.19
CA HIS A 8 22.21 -22.01 24.20
C HIS A 8 21.44 -22.24 22.91
N LEU A 9 20.19 -22.67 22.97
CA LEU A 9 19.32 -22.84 21.80
C LEU A 9 19.13 -21.50 21.05
N LEU A 10 18.91 -20.40 21.78
CA LEU A 10 18.79 -19.09 21.18
C LEU A 10 20.04 -18.71 20.39
N ARG A 11 21.24 -18.89 20.98
CA ARG A 11 22.53 -18.57 20.31
C ARG A 11 22.75 -19.42 19.07
N THR A 12 22.52 -20.74 19.16
CA THR A 12 22.67 -21.66 18.03
C THR A 12 21.66 -21.35 16.92
N THR A 13 20.40 -21.05 17.27
CA THR A 13 19.40 -20.65 16.27
C THR A 13 19.74 -19.32 15.61
N GLN A 14 20.21 -18.34 16.40
CA GLN A 14 20.65 -17.05 15.83
C GLN A 14 21.83 -17.24 14.87
N HIS A 15 22.83 -18.02 15.25
CA HIS A 15 23.98 -18.32 14.38
C HIS A 15 23.52 -19.00 13.07
N THR A 16 22.64 -19.99 13.17
CA THR A 16 22.10 -20.64 11.97
C THR A 16 21.32 -19.67 11.09
N LEU A 17 20.54 -18.74 11.68
CA LEU A 17 19.84 -17.71 10.92
C LEU A 17 20.79 -16.74 10.22
N ASP A 18 21.87 -16.33 10.89
CA ASP A 18 22.88 -15.42 10.34
C ASP A 18 23.66 -16.09 9.22
N ASP A 19 24.03 -17.38 9.37
CA ASP A 19 24.70 -18.17 8.31
C ASP A 19 23.83 -18.37 7.07
N LEU A 20 22.54 -18.52 7.25
CA LEU A 20 21.57 -18.69 6.16
C LEU A 20 21.15 -17.33 5.55
N ASN A 21 21.56 -16.19 6.11
CA ASN A 21 21.15 -14.89 5.64
C ASN A 21 22.11 -14.30 4.60
N GLU A 22 21.75 -14.41 3.34
CA GLU A 22 22.50 -13.84 2.20
C GLU A 22 22.16 -12.36 1.92
N PHE A 23 21.21 -11.75 2.67
CA PHE A 23 20.71 -10.43 2.40
C PHE A 23 20.83 -9.48 3.58
N ALA A 24 21.80 -8.58 3.54
CA ALA A 24 22.18 -7.69 4.64
C ALA A 24 21.10 -6.67 5.06
N ALA A 25 20.09 -6.39 4.22
CA ALA A 25 19.03 -5.44 4.55
C ALA A 25 17.86 -6.04 5.35
N HIS A 26 17.87 -7.35 5.60
CA HIS A 26 16.83 -8.03 6.35
C HIS A 26 17.45 -9.02 7.34
N HIS A 27 17.35 -8.73 8.64
CA HIS A 27 17.88 -9.56 9.71
C HIS A 27 16.81 -9.93 10.71
N LEU A 28 16.71 -11.23 11.02
CA LEU A 28 15.88 -11.73 12.12
C LEU A 28 16.72 -11.79 13.38
N ARG A 29 16.27 -11.14 14.46
CA ARG A 29 16.93 -11.14 15.77
C ARG A 29 16.07 -11.82 16.81
N LEU A 30 16.63 -12.79 17.50
CA LEU A 30 15.93 -13.56 18.52
C LEU A 30 16.20 -12.97 19.91
N LYS A 31 15.16 -12.93 20.74
CA LYS A 31 15.24 -12.57 22.16
C LYS A 31 14.49 -13.61 22.98
N LEU A 32 14.99 -13.94 24.17
CA LEU A 32 14.22 -14.71 25.13
C LEU A 32 13.22 -13.80 25.84
N THR A 33 11.97 -14.25 25.93
CA THR A 33 10.95 -13.59 26.74
C THR A 33 10.56 -14.50 27.91
N ASN A 34 10.29 -13.89 29.07
CA ASN A 34 9.86 -14.62 30.28
C ASN A 34 8.33 -14.62 30.43
N ASP A 35 7.58 -14.07 29.48
CA ASP A 35 6.13 -13.89 29.57
C ASP A 35 5.35 -15.17 29.26
N SER A 36 5.53 -16.18 30.12
CA SER A 36 4.78 -17.44 30.01
C SER A 36 3.30 -17.33 30.39
N ALA A 37 2.87 -16.26 31.06
CA ALA A 37 1.53 -16.15 31.65
C ALA A 37 0.53 -15.31 30.82
N THR A 38 0.98 -14.29 30.14
CA THR A 38 0.10 -13.36 29.38
C THR A 38 -0.35 -13.91 28.04
N ALA A 39 0.46 -14.76 27.40
CA ALA A 39 0.12 -15.35 26.09
C ALA A 39 -1.05 -16.35 26.14
N LEU A 40 -1.27 -17.00 27.28
CA LEU A 40 -2.38 -17.98 27.47
C LEU A 40 -3.74 -17.30 27.62
N HIS A 41 -3.79 -16.07 28.14
CA HIS A 41 -5.05 -15.37 28.41
C HIS A 41 -5.64 -14.66 27.17
N ASN A 42 -4.81 -14.35 26.19
CA ASN A 42 -5.22 -13.63 24.97
C ASN A 42 -5.73 -14.57 23.85
N ALA A 43 -5.44 -15.87 23.93
CA ALA A 43 -5.92 -16.84 22.94
C ALA A 43 -7.44 -17.08 23.01
N ASP A 44 -8.07 -16.80 24.15
CA ASP A 44 -9.52 -16.99 24.37
C ASP A 44 -10.38 -15.82 23.88
N ASN A 45 -9.79 -14.65 23.59
CA ASN A 45 -10.54 -13.43 23.26
C ASN A 45 -10.72 -13.17 21.74
N GLY A 46 -10.38 -14.12 20.86
CA GLY A 46 -10.59 -14.01 19.42
C GLY A 46 -9.77 -12.90 18.72
N PHE A 47 -10.20 -12.49 17.54
CA PHE A 47 -9.49 -11.53 16.67
C PHE A 47 -9.30 -10.13 17.32
N GLU A 48 -10.29 -9.65 18.06
CA GLU A 48 -10.20 -8.35 18.78
C GLU A 48 -9.16 -8.37 19.91
N GLY A 49 -9.04 -9.48 20.62
CA GLY A 49 -8.02 -9.67 21.65
C GLY A 49 -6.61 -9.66 21.10
N ALA A 50 -6.42 -10.23 19.91
CA ALA A 50 -5.12 -10.28 19.23
C ALA A 50 -4.65 -8.88 18.78
N ILE A 51 -5.54 -8.06 18.24
CA ILE A 51 -5.22 -6.68 17.80
C ILE A 51 -4.82 -5.82 19.01
N ASN A 52 -5.54 -5.95 20.14
CA ASN A 52 -5.26 -5.19 21.34
C ASN A 52 -3.98 -5.65 22.07
N ALA A 53 -3.64 -6.92 22.00
CA ALA A 53 -2.40 -7.46 22.58
C ALA A 53 -1.15 -7.00 21.82
N GLU A 54 -1.22 -6.89 20.48
CA GLU A 54 -0.10 -6.40 19.65
C GLU A 54 0.20 -4.92 19.87
N ALA A 55 -0.80 -4.11 20.20
CA ALA A 55 -0.61 -2.70 20.54
C ALA A 55 0.26 -2.50 21.81
N HIS A 56 0.41 -3.51 22.65
CA HIS A 56 1.15 -3.44 23.91
C HIS A 56 2.56 -4.08 23.88
N ALA A 57 2.94 -4.73 22.77
CA ALA A 57 4.29 -5.30 22.57
C ALA A 57 4.96 -4.79 21.29
N PRO A 58 5.33 -3.48 21.24
CA PRO A 58 5.77 -2.82 20.00
C PRO A 58 7.07 -3.39 19.40
N ASP A 59 7.83 -4.18 20.16
CA ASP A 59 9.17 -4.64 19.77
C ASP A 59 9.22 -6.11 19.29
N THR A 60 8.08 -6.81 19.26
CA THR A 60 8.04 -8.23 18.92
C THR A 60 7.26 -8.49 17.65
N ALA A 61 7.94 -8.94 16.59
CA ALA A 61 7.29 -9.26 15.31
C ALA A 61 6.62 -10.64 15.30
N LEU A 62 7.16 -11.60 16.04
CA LEU A 62 6.65 -12.97 16.14
C LEU A 62 7.09 -13.59 17.47
N THR A 63 6.18 -14.25 18.15
CA THR A 63 6.48 -15.05 19.34
C THR A 63 6.58 -16.52 18.96
N VAL A 64 7.75 -17.12 19.17
CA VAL A 64 7.97 -18.56 18.98
C VAL A 64 7.84 -19.27 20.31
N ARG A 65 6.85 -20.14 20.44
CA ARG A 65 6.62 -20.93 21.67
C ARG A 65 7.10 -22.37 21.46
N LEU A 66 7.94 -22.85 22.34
CA LEU A 66 8.51 -24.18 22.29
C LEU A 66 7.74 -25.14 23.22
N LEU A 67 7.16 -26.17 22.64
CA LEU A 67 6.32 -27.14 23.33
C LEU A 67 6.95 -28.54 23.22
N ALA A 68 7.40 -29.10 24.37
CA ALA A 68 7.91 -30.44 24.39
C ALA A 68 6.75 -31.46 24.29
N GLN A 69 6.84 -32.38 23.34
CA GLN A 69 5.84 -33.44 23.11
C GLN A 69 6.53 -34.81 23.02
N GLU A 70 6.17 -35.73 23.89
CA GLU A 70 6.65 -37.10 23.84
C GLU A 70 6.04 -37.87 22.67
N GLY A 71 6.80 -38.80 22.10
CA GLY A 71 6.33 -39.65 21.00
C GLY A 71 6.40 -38.99 19.61
N LEU A 72 6.93 -37.79 19.51
CA LEU A 72 7.14 -37.12 18.22
C LEU A 72 8.42 -37.64 17.56
N ALA A 73 8.35 -38.01 16.26
CA ALA A 73 9.51 -38.47 15.49
C ALA A 73 10.40 -37.33 15.01
N ALA A 74 9.79 -36.18 14.68
CA ALA A 74 10.47 -34.97 14.17
C ALA A 74 9.76 -33.69 14.67
N PRO A 75 10.45 -32.54 14.76
CA PRO A 75 9.81 -31.28 15.10
C PRO A 75 8.74 -30.90 14.07
N ARG A 76 7.67 -30.26 14.54
CA ARG A 76 6.63 -29.66 13.70
C ARG A 76 6.30 -28.26 14.18
N SER A 77 5.81 -27.42 13.29
CA SER A 77 5.40 -26.07 13.60
C SER A 77 3.92 -25.84 13.26
N GLU A 78 3.27 -24.98 14.03
CA GLU A 78 1.90 -24.54 13.79
C GLU A 78 1.82 -23.03 13.97
N LEU A 79 1.46 -22.32 12.90
CA LEU A 79 1.28 -20.87 12.93
C LEU A 79 -0.18 -20.55 13.19
N HIS A 80 -0.44 -19.74 14.22
CA HIS A 80 -1.79 -19.28 14.53
C HIS A 80 -2.28 -18.24 13.51
N ALA A 81 -3.49 -18.46 12.98
CA ALA A 81 -4.04 -17.57 11.94
C ALA A 81 -4.43 -16.18 12.47
N ALA A 82 -4.85 -16.10 13.74
CA ALA A 82 -5.36 -14.89 14.37
C ALA A 82 -4.30 -14.12 15.19
N THR A 83 -3.11 -14.67 15.38
CA THR A 83 -2.05 -14.05 16.22
C THR A 83 -0.69 -14.13 15.54
N THR A 84 0.28 -13.38 16.06
CA THR A 84 1.70 -13.48 15.68
C THR A 84 2.44 -14.53 16.50
N GLN A 85 1.87 -15.73 16.62
CA GLN A 85 2.43 -16.81 17.40
C GLN A 85 2.70 -18.04 16.54
N LEU A 86 3.90 -18.60 16.68
CA LEU A 86 4.34 -19.86 16.09
C LEU A 86 4.60 -20.87 17.19
N ASP A 87 3.83 -21.93 17.24
CA ASP A 87 4.07 -23.06 18.14
C ASP A 87 4.99 -24.06 17.45
N VAL A 88 6.08 -24.41 18.14
CA VAL A 88 7.03 -25.42 17.70
C VAL A 88 6.99 -26.59 18.67
N PHE A 89 6.47 -27.70 18.21
CA PHE A 89 6.43 -28.96 18.94
C PHE A 89 7.71 -29.75 18.69
N TYR A 90 8.38 -30.18 19.72
CA TYR A 90 9.65 -30.90 19.59
C TYR A 90 9.74 -32.11 20.55
N PRO A 91 10.42 -33.20 20.15
CA PRO A 91 10.71 -34.31 21.02
C PRO A 91 11.76 -33.91 22.06
N PRO A 92 11.56 -34.24 23.39
CA PRO A 92 12.51 -33.86 24.43
C PRO A 92 13.96 -34.36 24.20
N SER A 93 14.12 -35.43 23.44
CA SER A 93 15.44 -36.00 23.09
C SER A 93 16.26 -35.10 22.13
N GLN A 94 15.65 -34.11 21.48
CA GLN A 94 16.33 -33.18 20.59
C GLN A 94 16.81 -31.90 21.28
N VAL A 95 16.55 -31.72 22.55
CA VAL A 95 17.19 -30.67 23.35
C VAL A 95 18.63 -31.09 23.62
N HIS A 96 19.56 -30.53 22.89
CA HIS A 96 20.96 -30.87 22.98
C HIS A 96 21.64 -30.31 24.23
N VAL A 97 22.63 -31.08 24.72
CA VAL A 97 23.55 -30.68 25.78
C VAL A 97 24.33 -29.40 25.33
N PRO A 98 24.63 -28.47 26.25
CA PRO A 98 25.29 -27.19 25.96
C PRO A 98 26.63 -27.24 25.22
N SER A 99 27.16 -28.42 24.95
CA SER A 99 28.47 -28.60 24.27
C SER A 99 28.40 -28.85 22.77
N SER A 100 27.21 -28.95 22.17
CA SER A 100 27.09 -29.25 20.74
C SER A 100 26.84 -28.00 19.91
N SER A 101 27.62 -27.78 18.84
CA SER A 101 27.49 -26.66 17.89
C SER A 101 26.32 -26.81 16.92
N ASN A 102 25.74 -28.02 16.78
CA ASN A 102 24.62 -28.30 15.88
C ASN A 102 23.43 -28.88 16.66
N SER A 103 22.30 -28.16 16.59
CA SER A 103 21.02 -28.62 17.15
C SER A 103 20.01 -28.80 16.01
N PRO A 104 19.45 -30.02 15.81
CA PRO A 104 18.38 -30.23 14.84
C PRO A 104 17.18 -29.32 15.07
N LEU A 105 16.88 -29.01 16.34
CA LEU A 105 15.81 -28.08 16.71
C LEU A 105 16.13 -26.64 16.28
N SER A 106 17.39 -26.18 16.45
CA SER A 106 17.78 -24.83 16.00
C SER A 106 17.72 -24.71 14.49
N ALA A 107 18.16 -25.72 13.76
CA ALA A 107 18.06 -25.75 12.29
C ALA A 107 16.60 -25.74 11.80
N PHE A 108 15.72 -26.50 12.48
CA PHE A 108 14.29 -26.50 12.18
C PHE A 108 13.66 -25.12 12.42
N ILE A 109 13.89 -24.50 13.59
CA ILE A 109 13.35 -23.17 13.92
C ILE A 109 13.87 -22.13 12.90
N ALA A 110 15.17 -22.15 12.60
CA ALA A 110 15.76 -21.23 11.63
C ALA A 110 15.13 -21.38 10.23
N GLY A 111 14.93 -22.61 9.77
CA GLY A 111 14.27 -22.91 8.49
C GLY A 111 12.82 -22.43 8.45
N GLU A 112 12.06 -22.64 9.53
CA GLU A 112 10.67 -22.17 9.62
C GLU A 112 10.59 -20.63 9.61
N LEU A 113 11.45 -19.94 10.36
CA LEU A 113 11.51 -18.49 10.36
C LEU A 113 11.89 -17.94 8.99
N GLN A 114 12.86 -18.53 8.31
CA GLN A 114 13.21 -18.15 6.93
C GLN A 114 12.04 -18.37 5.94
N ARG A 115 11.30 -19.46 6.10
CA ARG A 115 10.12 -19.72 5.28
C ARG A 115 9.02 -18.68 5.51
N LEU A 116 8.76 -18.31 6.77
CA LEU A 116 7.72 -17.32 7.12
C LEU A 116 8.04 -15.91 6.61
N TYR A 117 9.31 -15.50 6.68
CA TYR A 117 9.74 -14.16 6.26
C TYR A 117 10.36 -14.14 4.85
N GLY A 118 10.34 -15.25 4.13
CA GLY A 118 10.96 -15.37 2.79
C GLY A 118 10.35 -14.43 1.76
N GLU A 119 9.02 -14.29 1.75
CA GLU A 119 8.32 -13.36 0.84
C GLU A 119 8.60 -11.89 1.18
N GLU A 120 8.69 -11.54 2.47
CA GLU A 120 9.09 -10.20 2.93
C GLU A 120 10.51 -9.86 2.49
N LYS A 121 11.47 -10.75 2.79
CA LYS A 121 12.87 -10.63 2.37
C LYS A 121 12.99 -10.41 0.86
N ALA A 122 12.31 -11.24 0.07
CA ALA A 122 12.31 -11.13 -1.39
C ALA A 122 11.66 -9.84 -1.89
N THR A 123 10.58 -9.37 -1.24
CA THR A 123 9.91 -8.12 -1.60
C THR A 123 10.81 -6.91 -1.33
N ILE A 124 11.48 -6.87 -0.18
CA ILE A 124 12.43 -5.79 0.15
C ILE A 124 13.63 -5.83 -0.81
N ALA A 125 14.16 -7.02 -1.12
CA ALA A 125 15.24 -7.17 -2.10
C ALA A 125 14.82 -6.67 -3.49
N HIS A 126 13.60 -6.99 -3.94
CA HIS A 126 13.06 -6.52 -5.22
C HIS A 126 12.93 -4.99 -5.26
N ILE A 127 12.43 -4.36 -4.19
CA ILE A 127 12.30 -2.90 -4.10
C ILE A 127 13.69 -2.24 -4.13
N LEU A 128 14.66 -2.78 -3.42
CA LEU A 128 16.04 -2.28 -3.42
C LEU A 128 16.73 -2.46 -4.76
N SER A 129 16.53 -3.59 -5.46
CA SER A 129 17.12 -3.84 -6.78
C SER A 129 16.67 -2.83 -7.84
N GLY A 130 15.43 -2.38 -7.78
CA GLY A 130 14.91 -1.32 -8.64
C GLY A 130 15.64 0.03 -8.47
N HIS A 131 16.29 0.26 -7.35
CA HIS A 131 17.03 1.49 -7.03
C HIS A 131 18.57 1.34 -7.14
N THR A 132 19.09 0.13 -6.97
CA THR A 132 20.55 -0.10 -6.86
C THR A 132 21.16 -0.99 -7.95
N GLY A 133 20.33 -1.55 -8.84
CA GLY A 133 20.80 -2.29 -10.02
C GLY A 133 21.61 -3.55 -9.73
N GLY A 134 21.07 -4.50 -8.98
CA GLY A 134 21.68 -5.81 -8.89
C GLY A 134 21.65 -6.48 -7.52
N LEU A 135 20.62 -7.26 -7.26
CA LEU A 135 20.60 -8.27 -6.20
C LEU A 135 19.95 -9.53 -6.79
N ASP A 136 20.77 -10.43 -7.33
CA ASP A 136 20.36 -11.68 -7.99
C ASP A 136 19.95 -12.82 -7.02
N SER A 137 19.59 -12.51 -5.76
CA SER A 137 19.34 -13.52 -4.73
C SER A 137 17.91 -14.10 -4.71
N THR A 138 17.04 -13.67 -5.64
CA THR A 138 15.63 -14.12 -5.67
C THR A 138 15.37 -15.03 -6.85
N SER A 139 14.63 -16.13 -6.66
CA SER A 139 14.24 -16.98 -7.79
C SER A 139 13.41 -16.18 -8.81
N PRO A 140 13.61 -16.35 -10.13
CA PRO A 140 12.91 -15.57 -11.15
C PRO A 140 11.39 -15.63 -11.03
N GLN A 141 10.84 -16.79 -10.64
CA GLN A 141 9.40 -16.96 -10.46
C GLN A 141 8.85 -16.14 -9.29
N LEU A 142 9.58 -16.10 -8.17
CA LEU A 142 9.19 -15.32 -7.01
C LEU A 142 9.31 -13.81 -7.30
N ALA A 143 10.37 -13.39 -7.96
CA ALA A 143 10.56 -12.00 -8.39
C ALA A 143 9.44 -11.54 -9.34
N GLU A 144 9.02 -12.39 -10.29
CA GLU A 144 7.90 -12.07 -11.18
C GLU A 144 6.57 -12.01 -10.43
N SER A 145 6.31 -12.93 -9.49
CA SER A 145 5.09 -12.91 -8.68
C SER A 145 4.98 -11.63 -7.84
N ILE A 146 6.08 -11.20 -7.22
CA ILE A 146 6.18 -9.95 -6.45
C ILE A 146 5.97 -8.75 -7.37
N SER A 147 6.67 -8.70 -8.50
CA SER A 147 6.52 -7.62 -9.50
C SER A 147 5.09 -7.52 -10.02
N ARG A 148 4.44 -8.65 -10.28
CA ARG A 148 3.03 -8.71 -10.71
C ARG A 148 2.10 -8.18 -9.62
N ARG A 149 2.32 -8.58 -8.35
CA ARG A 149 1.55 -8.08 -7.20
C ARG A 149 1.70 -6.58 -7.05
N LEU A 150 2.92 -6.06 -7.04
CA LEU A 150 3.19 -4.63 -6.88
C LEU A 150 2.61 -3.78 -8.03
N ARG A 151 2.67 -4.27 -9.27
CA ARG A 151 2.06 -3.59 -10.43
C ARG A 151 0.53 -3.58 -10.39
N ARG A 152 -0.11 -4.56 -9.76
CA ARG A 152 -1.57 -4.68 -9.66
C ARG A 152 -2.14 -4.01 -8.44
N SER A 153 -1.32 -3.75 -7.43
CA SER A 153 -1.74 -3.06 -6.22
C SER A 153 -1.96 -1.56 -6.46
N MET A 154 -2.79 -0.96 -5.61
CA MET A 154 -2.97 0.48 -5.54
C MET A 154 -1.66 1.17 -5.13
N LYS A 155 -1.45 2.38 -5.64
CA LYS A 155 -0.40 3.24 -5.08
C LYS A 155 -0.71 3.48 -3.59
N TYR A 156 0.33 3.46 -2.75
CA TYR A 156 0.16 3.75 -1.34
C TYR A 156 -0.44 5.15 -1.13
N ALA A 157 -1.41 5.23 -0.25
CA ALA A 157 -2.00 6.46 0.23
C ALA A 157 -2.30 6.36 1.73
N GLU A 158 -2.23 7.47 2.44
CA GLU A 158 -2.58 7.53 3.84
C GLU A 158 -4.07 7.30 4.07
N THR A 159 -4.91 7.73 3.11
CA THR A 159 -6.36 7.51 3.15
C THR A 159 -6.83 6.95 1.82
N TYR A 160 -7.65 5.92 1.87
CA TYR A 160 -8.36 5.35 0.73
C TYR A 160 -9.87 5.56 0.89
N HIS A 161 -10.54 5.83 -0.23
CA HIS A 161 -12.00 5.88 -0.29
C HIS A 161 -12.53 4.57 -0.85
N LEU A 162 -13.32 3.84 -0.08
CA LEU A 162 -13.96 2.59 -0.50
C LEU A 162 -15.36 2.92 -0.96
N SER A 163 -15.65 2.69 -2.23
CA SER A 163 -16.99 2.90 -2.81
C SER A 163 -17.64 1.54 -3.10
N PHE A 164 -18.72 1.25 -2.40
CA PHE A 164 -19.52 0.04 -2.63
C PHE A 164 -20.75 0.37 -3.45
N SER A 165 -20.90 -0.26 -4.61
CA SER A 165 -21.95 0.02 -5.56
C SER A 165 -22.77 -1.24 -5.82
N LEU A 166 -24.07 -1.18 -5.53
CA LEU A 166 -25.02 -2.20 -5.96
C LEU A 166 -25.54 -1.84 -7.35
N PHE A 167 -25.30 -2.71 -8.32
CA PHE A 167 -25.78 -2.54 -9.70
C PHE A 167 -26.76 -3.64 -10.07
N THR A 168 -27.88 -3.23 -10.64
CA THR A 168 -28.89 -4.14 -11.18
C THR A 168 -29.41 -3.63 -12.53
N PRO A 169 -29.61 -4.51 -13.53
CA PRO A 169 -30.17 -4.12 -14.83
C PRO A 169 -31.66 -3.78 -14.77
N GLY A 170 -32.34 -4.18 -13.69
CA GLY A 170 -33.77 -3.93 -13.45
C GLY A 170 -34.04 -2.86 -12.40
N SER A 171 -35.26 -2.89 -11.86
CA SER A 171 -35.68 -2.05 -10.75
C SER A 171 -35.42 -2.68 -9.38
N GLU A 172 -35.01 -3.94 -9.35
CA GLU A 172 -34.78 -4.74 -8.13
C GLU A 172 -33.50 -5.55 -8.25
N PRO A 173 -32.75 -5.73 -7.13
CA PRO A 173 -32.99 -5.16 -5.80
C PRO A 173 -32.68 -3.65 -5.74
N SER A 174 -33.50 -2.91 -4.99
CA SER A 174 -33.38 -1.45 -4.84
C SER A 174 -32.77 -1.01 -3.51
N SER A 175 -32.59 -1.94 -2.57
CA SER A 175 -32.03 -1.69 -1.25
C SER A 175 -31.22 -2.89 -0.74
N TRP A 176 -30.35 -2.64 0.22
CA TRP A 176 -29.46 -3.64 0.81
C TRP A 176 -29.07 -3.28 2.25
N ASP A 177 -28.77 -4.29 3.06
CA ASP A 177 -28.29 -4.11 4.43
C ASP A 177 -26.77 -3.85 4.49
N ILE A 178 -26.31 -2.90 3.70
CA ILE A 178 -24.88 -2.58 3.49
C ILE A 178 -24.19 -2.18 4.79
N GLU A 179 -24.84 -1.38 5.64
CA GLU A 179 -24.24 -0.89 6.88
C GLU A 179 -23.92 -2.04 7.84
N ALA A 180 -24.85 -2.99 7.98
CA ALA A 180 -24.63 -4.18 8.80
C ALA A 180 -23.53 -5.07 8.21
N ALA A 181 -23.52 -5.28 6.89
CA ALA A 181 -22.51 -6.08 6.21
C ALA A 181 -21.09 -5.47 6.32
N VAL A 182 -20.97 -4.16 6.14
CA VAL A 182 -19.69 -3.46 6.32
C VAL A 182 -19.21 -3.59 7.76
N LYS A 183 -20.11 -3.41 8.73
CA LYS A 183 -19.76 -3.49 10.15
C LYS A 183 -19.26 -4.88 10.55
N GLU A 184 -19.92 -5.93 10.07
CA GLU A 184 -19.56 -7.31 10.45
C GLU A 184 -18.36 -7.85 9.67
N TYR A 185 -18.38 -7.73 8.34
CA TYR A 185 -17.41 -8.44 7.49
C TYR A 185 -16.18 -7.61 7.11
N LEU A 186 -16.27 -6.27 7.13
CA LEU A 186 -15.20 -5.42 6.65
C LEU A 186 -14.54 -4.60 7.75
N SER A 187 -15.32 -4.05 8.70
CA SER A 187 -14.78 -3.14 9.73
C SER A 187 -13.65 -3.75 10.55
N PRO A 188 -13.65 -5.04 10.94
CA PRO A 188 -12.53 -5.63 11.65
C PRO A 188 -11.23 -5.60 10.83
N LEU A 189 -11.33 -5.80 9.52
CA LEU A 189 -10.19 -5.71 8.62
C LEU A 189 -9.69 -4.26 8.49
N LEU A 190 -10.60 -3.29 8.32
CA LEU A 190 -10.24 -1.87 8.21
C LEU A 190 -9.57 -1.36 9.49
N GLN A 191 -10.05 -1.76 10.67
CA GLN A 191 -9.44 -1.44 11.95
C GLN A 191 -8.03 -2.04 12.07
N ALA A 192 -7.84 -3.29 11.64
CA ALA A 192 -6.52 -3.92 11.62
C ALA A 192 -5.52 -3.19 10.70
N PHE A 193 -6.01 -2.50 9.66
CA PHE A 193 -5.20 -1.69 8.76
C PHE A 193 -4.96 -0.25 9.22
N GLU A 194 -5.62 0.23 10.27
CA GLU A 194 -5.50 1.61 10.76
C GLU A 194 -4.03 2.08 10.94
N PRO A 195 -3.09 1.26 11.44
CA PRO A 195 -1.69 1.66 11.51
C PRO A 195 -1.05 1.94 10.13
N ILE A 196 -1.61 1.37 9.05
CA ILE A 196 -1.07 1.45 7.69
C ILE A 196 -1.79 2.52 6.87
N SER A 197 -3.12 2.57 6.92
CA SER A 197 -3.93 3.52 6.14
C SER A 197 -5.32 3.67 6.75
N ASN A 198 -5.89 4.86 6.60
CA ASN A 198 -7.26 5.16 6.96
C ASN A 198 -8.22 4.85 5.80
N PHE A 199 -9.48 4.59 6.13
CA PHE A 199 -10.50 4.29 5.13
C PHE A 199 -11.76 5.09 5.36
N THR A 200 -12.35 5.59 4.28
CA THR A 200 -13.72 6.10 4.25
C THR A 200 -14.58 5.16 3.43
N VAL A 201 -15.84 5.02 3.77
CA VAL A 201 -16.76 4.11 3.08
C VAL A 201 -17.94 4.90 2.54
N ASP A 202 -18.14 4.83 1.23
CA ASP A 202 -19.27 5.39 0.51
C ASP A 202 -20.08 4.27 -0.12
N THR A 203 -21.40 4.45 -0.21
CA THR A 203 -22.28 3.43 -0.76
C THR A 203 -23.27 4.03 -1.74
N GLN A 204 -23.57 3.31 -2.81
CA GLN A 204 -24.58 3.72 -3.79
C GLN A 204 -25.37 2.53 -4.36
N VAL A 205 -26.60 2.79 -4.80
CA VAL A 205 -27.42 1.84 -5.52
C VAL A 205 -27.74 2.42 -6.89
N GLN A 206 -27.47 1.65 -7.93
CA GLN A 206 -27.72 2.05 -9.31
C GLN A 206 -28.65 1.03 -9.98
N LEU A 207 -29.86 1.46 -10.22
CA LEU A 207 -30.88 0.69 -10.93
C LEU A 207 -30.74 0.91 -12.44
N TYR A 208 -31.23 -0.04 -13.22
CA TYR A 208 -31.16 -0.03 -14.69
C TYR A 208 -29.73 0.08 -15.25
N ALA A 209 -28.76 -0.46 -14.50
CA ALA A 209 -27.36 -0.55 -14.91
C ALA A 209 -27.17 -1.66 -15.96
N ASN A 210 -27.49 -1.36 -17.20
CA ASN A 210 -27.30 -2.28 -18.31
C ASN A 210 -25.90 -2.16 -18.90
N PHE A 211 -25.42 -3.25 -19.51
CA PHE A 211 -24.19 -3.20 -20.29
C PHE A 211 -24.34 -2.21 -21.45
N ALA A 212 -23.25 -1.51 -21.76
CA ALA A 212 -23.20 -0.66 -22.92
C ALA A 212 -23.64 -1.40 -24.21
N PRO A 213 -24.32 -0.74 -25.14
CA PRO A 213 -24.71 -1.34 -26.42
C PRO A 213 -23.51 -1.86 -27.21
N THR A 214 -22.31 -1.33 -26.96
CA THR A 214 -21.03 -1.71 -27.59
C THR A 214 -20.33 -2.85 -26.85
N ALA A 215 -20.73 -3.15 -25.62
CA ALA A 215 -20.14 -4.24 -24.86
C ALA A 215 -20.69 -5.61 -25.34
N PRO A 216 -19.86 -6.63 -25.39
CA PRO A 216 -20.30 -8.00 -25.65
C PRO A 216 -21.35 -8.42 -24.61
N ARG A 217 -22.44 -9.00 -25.09
CA ARG A 217 -23.50 -9.51 -24.23
C ARG A 217 -23.12 -10.86 -23.67
N PRO A 218 -23.59 -11.23 -22.45
CA PRO A 218 -23.43 -12.58 -21.95
C PRO A 218 -23.98 -13.61 -22.92
N GLU A 219 -23.27 -14.71 -23.11
CA GLU A 219 -23.68 -15.86 -23.94
C GLU A 219 -24.14 -17.00 -23.03
N TYR A 220 -25.27 -17.65 -23.37
CA TYR A 220 -25.70 -18.84 -22.64
C TYR A 220 -24.88 -20.05 -23.05
N ASP A 221 -24.29 -20.73 -22.09
CA ASP A 221 -23.53 -21.97 -22.30
C ASP A 221 -24.35 -23.16 -21.77
N GLU A 222 -24.83 -24.01 -22.71
CA GLU A 222 -25.65 -25.18 -22.37
C GLU A 222 -24.89 -26.20 -21.51
N ALA A 223 -23.56 -26.34 -21.72
CA ALA A 223 -22.76 -27.29 -20.96
C ALA A 223 -22.64 -26.90 -19.49
N GLU A 224 -22.60 -25.60 -19.21
CA GLU A 224 -22.49 -25.05 -17.86
C GLU A 224 -23.86 -24.72 -17.26
N SER A 225 -24.92 -24.74 -18.06
CA SER A 225 -26.27 -24.26 -17.66
C SER A 225 -26.23 -22.86 -17.06
N ALA A 226 -25.39 -21.98 -17.61
CA ALA A 226 -25.10 -20.66 -17.07
C ALA A 226 -24.87 -19.64 -18.19
N TRP A 227 -25.13 -18.38 -17.91
CA TRP A 227 -24.70 -17.27 -18.74
C TRP A 227 -23.22 -16.99 -18.47
N THR A 228 -22.46 -16.78 -19.53
CA THR A 228 -21.01 -16.64 -19.44
C THR A 228 -20.53 -15.30 -19.98
N LEU A 229 -19.55 -14.71 -19.27
CA LEU A 229 -18.78 -13.55 -19.68
C LEU A 229 -17.35 -13.99 -19.99
N LYS A 230 -16.81 -13.56 -21.12
CA LYS A 230 -15.40 -13.81 -21.45
C LYS A 230 -14.51 -12.90 -20.62
N LYS A 231 -13.34 -13.40 -20.22
CA LYS A 231 -12.36 -12.62 -19.43
C LYS A 231 -11.94 -11.33 -20.11
N GLU A 232 -11.90 -11.31 -21.44
CA GLU A 232 -11.54 -10.14 -22.24
C GLU A 232 -12.58 -9.02 -22.12
N ASP A 233 -13.84 -9.39 -21.88
CA ASP A 233 -14.99 -8.49 -21.82
C ASP A 233 -15.24 -7.92 -20.41
N LEU A 234 -14.54 -8.43 -19.40
CA LEU A 234 -14.71 -8.00 -18.00
C LEU A 234 -14.37 -6.52 -17.79
N SER A 235 -13.58 -5.93 -18.68
CA SER A 235 -13.29 -4.48 -18.65
C SER A 235 -14.53 -3.62 -18.95
N ALA A 236 -15.54 -4.16 -19.61
CA ALA A 236 -16.79 -3.46 -19.88
C ALA A 236 -17.56 -3.11 -18.59
N PHE A 237 -17.38 -3.89 -17.51
CA PHE A 237 -17.95 -3.58 -16.20
C PHE A 237 -17.30 -2.37 -15.51
N VAL A 238 -16.23 -1.86 -16.04
CA VAL A 238 -15.36 -0.85 -15.40
C VAL A 238 -15.36 0.46 -16.16
N ASN A 239 -16.13 0.55 -17.25
CA ASN A 239 -16.19 1.78 -18.03
C ASN A 239 -16.92 2.87 -17.23
N ALA A 240 -16.15 3.68 -16.50
CA ALA A 240 -16.64 4.77 -15.67
C ALA A 240 -17.43 5.85 -16.46
N ALA A 241 -17.29 5.87 -17.78
CA ALA A 241 -18.06 6.78 -18.64
C ALA A 241 -19.52 6.33 -18.81
N GLU A 242 -19.78 5.03 -18.60
CA GLU A 242 -21.12 4.45 -18.76
C GLU A 242 -21.84 4.25 -17.41
N TRP A 243 -21.07 4.05 -16.35
CA TRP A 243 -21.58 3.89 -14.99
C TRP A 243 -21.06 5.03 -14.13
N PRO A 244 -21.91 6.04 -13.84
CA PRO A 244 -21.48 7.19 -13.04
C PRO A 244 -21.22 6.73 -11.61
N LEU A 245 -19.97 6.45 -11.33
CA LEU A 245 -19.49 6.23 -9.96
C LEU A 245 -19.38 7.60 -9.29
N ASN A 246 -19.89 7.71 -8.07
CA ASN A 246 -19.74 8.94 -7.30
C ASN A 246 -18.25 9.25 -7.12
N PRO A 247 -17.79 10.45 -7.52
CA PRO A 247 -16.43 10.86 -7.21
C PRO A 247 -16.31 10.98 -5.68
N SER A 248 -15.34 10.31 -5.10
CA SER A 248 -15.04 10.47 -3.68
C SER A 248 -14.59 11.90 -3.41
N ILE A 249 -15.12 12.50 -2.33
CA ILE A 249 -14.70 13.81 -1.87
C ILE A 249 -13.44 13.64 -1.02
N GLY A 250 -12.27 13.89 -1.60
CA GLY A 250 -11.00 13.77 -0.86
C GLY A 250 -9.77 13.69 -1.75
N ASN A 251 -8.60 13.74 -1.14
CA ASN A 251 -7.31 13.67 -1.85
C ASN A 251 -6.77 12.23 -2.02
N GLY A 252 -7.49 11.21 -1.50
CA GLY A 252 -7.07 9.81 -1.58
C GLY A 252 -7.58 9.10 -2.83
N PRO A 253 -6.93 8.00 -3.23
CA PRO A 253 -7.43 7.15 -4.30
C PRO A 253 -8.68 6.40 -3.88
N THR A 254 -9.61 6.21 -4.83
CA THR A 254 -10.84 5.44 -4.62
C THR A 254 -10.62 3.99 -5.04
N ILE A 255 -11.09 3.06 -4.21
CA ILE A 255 -11.19 1.64 -4.52
C ILE A 255 -12.67 1.31 -4.68
N ASN A 256 -13.05 0.86 -5.87
CA ASN A 256 -14.43 0.60 -6.22
C ASN A 256 -14.76 -0.89 -6.04
N PHE A 257 -15.82 -1.19 -5.33
CA PHE A 257 -16.36 -2.53 -5.23
C PHE A 257 -17.77 -2.56 -5.81
N ILE A 258 -17.95 -3.34 -6.86
CA ILE A 258 -19.23 -3.49 -7.54
C ILE A 258 -19.86 -4.83 -7.15
N LEU A 259 -21.05 -4.78 -6.57
CA LEU A 259 -21.95 -5.90 -6.43
C LEU A 259 -22.95 -5.85 -7.57
N TYR A 260 -22.81 -6.75 -8.54
CA TYR A 260 -23.72 -6.84 -9.68
C TYR A 260 -24.70 -7.99 -9.47
N VAL A 261 -25.99 -7.69 -9.52
CA VAL A 261 -27.08 -8.68 -9.45
C VAL A 261 -27.64 -8.83 -10.86
N PRO A 262 -27.39 -9.94 -11.56
CA PRO A 262 -27.90 -10.15 -12.92
C PRO A 262 -29.43 -10.26 -12.93
N ASP A 263 -30.03 -9.97 -14.08
CA ASP A 263 -31.44 -10.24 -14.30
C ASP A 263 -31.77 -11.73 -14.12
N PRO A 264 -32.91 -12.12 -13.53
CA PRO A 264 -33.29 -13.52 -13.38
C PRO A 264 -33.22 -14.32 -14.68
N SER A 265 -33.49 -13.69 -15.83
CA SER A 265 -33.40 -14.33 -17.15
C SER A 265 -31.95 -14.60 -17.59
N GLN A 266 -30.98 -13.96 -16.97
CA GLN A 266 -29.52 -14.09 -17.23
C GLN A 266 -28.76 -14.64 -16.00
N SER A 267 -29.43 -15.33 -15.12
CA SER A 267 -28.86 -15.97 -13.94
C SER A 267 -28.83 -17.49 -14.09
N PRO A 268 -27.79 -18.20 -13.62
CA PRO A 268 -26.57 -17.64 -13.04
C PRO A 268 -25.60 -17.08 -14.10
N LEU A 269 -24.93 -15.99 -13.75
CA LEU A 269 -23.89 -15.34 -14.57
C LEU A 269 -22.51 -15.66 -14.00
N ILE A 270 -21.59 -16.15 -14.81
CA ILE A 270 -20.24 -16.54 -14.40
C ILE A 270 -19.18 -16.12 -15.43
N VAL A 271 -17.91 -16.12 -15.03
CA VAL A 271 -16.77 -15.93 -15.94
C VAL A 271 -16.45 -17.26 -16.62
N LYS A 272 -16.42 -17.27 -17.96
CA LYS A 272 -16.33 -18.49 -18.79
C LYS A 272 -15.09 -19.34 -18.49
N GLU A 273 -13.91 -18.71 -18.38
CA GLU A 273 -12.63 -19.41 -18.32
C GLU A 273 -12.37 -20.10 -16.98
N ASN A 274 -12.93 -19.62 -15.89
CA ASN A 274 -12.63 -20.11 -14.55
C ASN A 274 -13.87 -20.34 -13.67
N ARG A 275 -15.08 -20.14 -14.22
CA ARG A 275 -16.35 -20.26 -13.51
C ARG A 275 -16.47 -19.35 -12.27
N ALA A 276 -15.63 -18.32 -12.19
CA ALA A 276 -15.65 -17.41 -11.05
C ALA A 276 -16.84 -16.46 -11.10
N SER A 277 -17.35 -16.12 -9.92
CA SER A 277 -18.35 -15.06 -9.74
C SER A 277 -17.72 -13.72 -9.36
N SER A 278 -16.39 -13.62 -9.36
CA SER A 278 -15.70 -12.39 -8.96
C SER A 278 -14.34 -12.23 -9.61
N TRP A 279 -13.90 -11.00 -9.75
CA TRP A 279 -12.55 -10.67 -10.24
C TRP A 279 -12.05 -9.34 -9.69
N ILE A 280 -10.74 -9.13 -9.79
CA ILE A 280 -10.07 -7.88 -9.43
C ILE A 280 -9.69 -7.14 -10.71
N VAL A 281 -9.98 -5.85 -10.73
CA VAL A 281 -9.47 -4.90 -11.70
C VAL A 281 -8.26 -4.18 -11.09
N PRO A 282 -7.05 -4.41 -11.62
CA PRO A 282 -5.83 -3.84 -11.07
C PRO A 282 -5.91 -2.32 -10.92
N GLN A 283 -5.45 -1.79 -9.79
CA GLN A 283 -5.40 -0.37 -9.46
C GLN A 283 -6.75 0.37 -9.53
N TRP A 284 -7.85 -0.37 -9.51
CA TRP A 284 -9.19 0.21 -9.58
C TRP A 284 -10.14 -0.35 -8.51
N GLY A 285 -10.25 -1.67 -8.39
CA GLY A 285 -11.17 -2.27 -7.45
C GLY A 285 -11.53 -3.72 -7.73
N GLY A 286 -12.73 -4.12 -7.34
CA GLY A 286 -13.23 -5.48 -7.50
C GLY A 286 -14.69 -5.55 -7.91
N VAL A 287 -15.06 -6.67 -8.51
CA VAL A 287 -16.44 -6.96 -8.92
C VAL A 287 -16.86 -8.33 -8.38
N TYR A 288 -18.08 -8.40 -7.91
CA TYR A 288 -18.72 -9.65 -7.49
C TYR A 288 -20.08 -9.79 -8.16
N LEU A 289 -20.33 -10.95 -8.78
CA LEU A 289 -21.61 -11.32 -9.36
C LEU A 289 -22.43 -12.06 -8.30
N LEU A 290 -23.46 -11.42 -7.76
CA LEU A 290 -24.38 -12.04 -6.84
C LEU A 290 -25.49 -12.70 -7.64
N ASN A 291 -25.32 -13.97 -7.94
CA ASN A 291 -26.38 -14.75 -8.57
C ASN A 291 -27.44 -15.06 -7.52
N PRO A 292 -28.71 -14.65 -7.72
CA PRO A 292 -29.78 -15.07 -6.85
C PRO A 292 -29.77 -16.60 -6.81
N ALA A 293 -29.66 -17.19 -5.63
CA ALA A 293 -29.77 -18.63 -5.51
C ALA A 293 -31.12 -19.02 -6.10
N LEU A 294 -31.12 -19.96 -7.02
CA LEU A 294 -32.29 -20.76 -7.34
C LEU A 294 -32.57 -21.63 -6.09
N SER A 295 -32.82 -20.97 -4.98
CA SER A 295 -33.11 -21.64 -3.71
C SER A 295 -34.44 -22.35 -3.87
N ASN A 296 -34.40 -23.64 -3.55
CA ASN A 296 -35.58 -24.46 -3.37
C ASN A 296 -36.61 -23.65 -2.58
N ALA A 297 -37.70 -23.33 -3.23
CA ALA A 297 -38.67 -22.28 -2.93
C ALA A 297 -39.51 -22.48 -1.67
N GLU A 298 -39.02 -23.16 -0.63
CA GLU A 298 -39.84 -23.52 0.51
C GLU A 298 -39.47 -22.94 1.88
N GLN A 299 -38.34 -22.22 2.02
CA GLN A 299 -37.90 -21.81 3.38
C GLN A 299 -37.45 -20.37 3.59
N ASP A 300 -37.20 -19.57 2.58
CA ASP A 300 -36.87 -18.14 2.81
C ASP A 300 -37.78 -17.27 1.92
N GLN A 301 -38.45 -16.31 2.55
CA GLN A 301 -39.11 -15.20 1.86
C GLN A 301 -38.05 -14.35 1.18
N PHE A 302 -37.55 -14.81 0.02
CA PHE A 302 -36.70 -13.99 -0.84
C PHE A 302 -37.50 -12.75 -1.24
N ASN A 303 -37.14 -11.62 -0.65
CA ASN A 303 -37.64 -10.33 -1.09
C ASN A 303 -36.75 -9.82 -2.23
N PRO A 304 -37.17 -9.89 -3.49
CA PRO A 304 -36.32 -9.49 -4.61
C PRO A 304 -35.94 -8.00 -4.57
N ALA A 305 -36.67 -7.19 -3.84
CA ALA A 305 -36.45 -5.76 -3.72
C ALA A 305 -35.35 -5.40 -2.71
N HIS A 306 -34.94 -6.34 -1.82
CA HIS A 306 -33.99 -6.06 -0.73
C HIS A 306 -32.98 -7.19 -0.56
N LEU A 307 -31.72 -6.85 -0.47
CA LEU A 307 -30.65 -7.79 -0.13
C LEU A 307 -30.37 -7.78 1.36
N SER A 308 -30.68 -8.90 2.01
CA SER A 308 -30.44 -9.06 3.44
C SER A 308 -28.94 -9.15 3.76
N HIS A 309 -28.58 -8.82 4.99
CA HIS A 309 -27.22 -8.94 5.52
C HIS A 309 -26.58 -10.32 5.23
N ASP A 310 -27.30 -11.42 5.47
CA ASP A 310 -26.79 -12.78 5.26
C ASP A 310 -26.47 -13.07 3.79
N SER A 311 -27.27 -12.53 2.86
CA SER A 311 -27.05 -12.67 1.43
C SER A 311 -25.80 -11.92 0.95
N LEU A 312 -25.38 -10.87 1.66
CA LEU A 312 -24.21 -10.07 1.37
C LEU A 312 -22.90 -10.69 1.88
N GLY A 313 -22.96 -11.60 2.86
CA GLY A 313 -21.79 -12.20 3.50
C GLY A 313 -20.73 -12.71 2.52
N PRO A 314 -21.06 -13.60 1.56
CA PRO A 314 -20.08 -14.13 0.60
C PRO A 314 -19.43 -13.05 -0.27
N ALA A 315 -20.19 -12.01 -0.67
CA ALA A 315 -19.68 -10.88 -1.44
C ALA A 315 -18.68 -10.06 -0.62
N PHE A 316 -19.03 -9.72 0.63
CA PHE A 316 -18.18 -8.92 1.51
C PHE A 316 -16.90 -9.65 1.96
N MET A 317 -16.98 -10.95 2.18
CA MET A 317 -15.79 -11.78 2.41
C MET A 317 -14.85 -11.75 1.17
N THR A 318 -15.43 -11.82 -0.03
CA THR A 318 -14.65 -11.71 -1.26
C THR A 318 -14.05 -10.31 -1.43
N PHE A 319 -14.80 -9.25 -1.16
CA PHE A 319 -14.30 -7.87 -1.19
C PHE A 319 -13.17 -7.65 -0.18
N SER A 320 -13.24 -8.25 1.00
CA SER A 320 -12.16 -8.24 1.98
C SER A 320 -10.87 -8.86 1.43
N HIS A 321 -10.95 -10.00 0.75
CA HIS A 321 -9.80 -10.63 0.10
C HIS A 321 -9.29 -9.81 -1.10
N GLN A 322 -10.19 -9.23 -1.88
CA GLN A 322 -9.83 -8.34 -2.99
C GLN A 322 -9.14 -7.07 -2.48
N LEU A 323 -9.60 -6.49 -1.37
CA LEU A 323 -8.99 -5.33 -0.72
C LEU A 323 -7.56 -5.64 -0.28
N LEU A 324 -7.31 -6.77 0.40
CA LEU A 324 -5.97 -7.22 0.78
C LEU A 324 -5.04 -7.28 -0.45
N THR A 325 -5.53 -7.82 -1.54
CA THR A 325 -4.76 -7.95 -2.79
C THR A 325 -4.49 -6.58 -3.43
N LEU A 326 -5.49 -5.70 -3.47
CA LEU A 326 -5.37 -4.33 -4.00
C LEU A 326 -4.43 -3.47 -3.16
N LEU A 327 -4.40 -3.66 -1.84
CA LEU A 327 -3.45 -3.00 -0.96
C LEU A 327 -2.02 -3.59 -1.06
N GLY A 328 -1.82 -4.64 -1.87
CA GLY A 328 -0.52 -5.27 -2.06
C GLY A 328 -0.01 -6.06 -0.86
N THR A 329 -0.92 -6.48 0.04
CA THR A 329 -0.57 -7.31 1.19
C THR A 329 -0.01 -8.65 0.72
N PRO A 330 1.09 -9.16 1.31
CA PRO A 330 1.62 -10.48 0.99
C PRO A 330 0.56 -11.58 1.13
N SER A 331 0.63 -12.62 0.31
CA SER A 331 -0.30 -13.75 0.39
C SER A 331 0.06 -14.73 1.49
N THR A 332 1.32 -14.78 1.87
CA THR A 332 1.89 -15.61 2.93
C THR A 332 2.51 -14.75 4.01
N PRO A 333 2.59 -15.23 5.25
CA PRO A 333 2.03 -16.48 5.80
C PRO A 333 0.52 -16.43 6.04
N ALA A 334 -0.06 -17.52 6.56
CA ALA A 334 -1.51 -17.62 6.82
C ALA A 334 -2.02 -16.65 7.91
N SER A 335 -1.16 -16.23 8.85
CA SER A 335 -1.53 -15.27 9.91
C SER A 335 -1.74 -13.88 9.34
N LEU A 336 -2.96 -13.35 9.45
CA LEU A 336 -3.29 -11.99 9.02
C LEU A 336 -2.50 -10.92 9.78
N PRO A 337 -2.40 -10.94 11.13
CA PRO A 337 -1.58 -9.97 11.87
C PRO A 337 -0.12 -9.95 11.40
N LEU A 338 0.48 -11.11 11.15
CA LEU A 338 1.86 -11.18 10.66
C LEU A 338 2.01 -10.56 9.25
N ARG A 339 1.03 -10.79 8.37
CA ARG A 339 0.98 -10.16 7.03
C ARG A 339 0.84 -8.63 7.11
N LEU A 340 0.07 -8.12 8.08
CA LEU A 340 -0.08 -6.68 8.32
C LEU A 340 1.22 -6.06 8.83
N GLN A 341 1.89 -6.69 9.80
CA GLN A 341 3.21 -6.24 10.25
C GLN A 341 4.25 -6.25 9.13
N THR A 342 4.26 -7.29 8.29
CA THR A 342 5.08 -7.33 7.07
C THR A 342 4.75 -6.15 6.15
N SER A 343 3.48 -5.81 5.99
CA SER A 343 3.06 -4.67 5.17
C SER A 343 3.54 -3.34 5.75
N ILE A 344 3.53 -3.16 7.08
CA ILE A 344 4.10 -1.97 7.75
C ILE A 344 5.59 -1.83 7.42
N ARG A 345 6.38 -2.91 7.56
CA ARG A 345 7.82 -2.89 7.27
C ARG A 345 8.13 -2.61 5.80
N ILE A 346 7.41 -3.27 4.89
CA ILE A 346 7.54 -3.03 3.45
C ILE A 346 7.19 -1.58 3.11
N ARG A 347 6.13 -1.02 3.69
CA ARG A 347 5.73 0.37 3.44
C ARG A 347 6.73 1.36 3.99
N ALA A 348 7.23 1.16 5.20
CA ALA A 348 8.28 2.00 5.78
C ALA A 348 9.54 2.00 4.88
N ALA A 349 9.99 0.82 4.41
CA ALA A 349 11.11 0.71 3.49
C ALA A 349 10.84 1.39 2.14
N THR A 350 9.66 1.22 1.56
CA THR A 350 9.28 1.84 0.29
C THR A 350 9.29 3.36 0.37
N LEU A 351 8.68 3.93 1.42
CA LEU A 351 8.63 5.38 1.62
C LEU A 351 10.01 5.96 1.93
N LEU A 352 10.83 5.26 2.72
CA LEU A 352 12.21 5.62 3.00
C LEU A 352 13.03 5.75 1.70
N LEU A 353 12.91 4.77 0.81
CA LEU A 353 13.62 4.75 -0.48
C LEU A 353 13.09 5.82 -1.43
N SER A 354 11.78 6.03 -1.49
CA SER A 354 11.14 7.07 -2.30
C SER A 354 11.61 8.45 -1.87
N ALA A 355 11.51 8.77 -0.58
CA ALA A 355 11.97 10.04 -0.03
C ALA A 355 13.47 10.27 -0.28
N SER A 356 14.30 9.24 -0.08
CA SER A 356 15.75 9.31 -0.37
C SER A 356 16.04 9.56 -1.85
N SER A 357 15.30 8.89 -2.75
CA SER A 357 15.43 9.06 -4.20
C SER A 357 14.99 10.47 -4.63
N THR A 358 13.91 10.99 -4.06
CA THR A 358 13.42 12.35 -4.31
C THR A 358 14.45 13.39 -3.85
N MET A 359 15.04 13.22 -2.66
CA MET A 359 16.12 14.09 -2.17
C MET A 359 17.37 14.04 -3.07
N GLY A 360 17.76 12.84 -3.51
CA GLY A 360 18.85 12.69 -4.48
C GLY A 360 18.57 13.37 -5.82
N SER A 361 17.31 13.35 -6.27
CA SER A 361 16.89 14.03 -7.50
C SER A 361 16.87 15.55 -7.32
N LEU A 362 16.42 16.05 -6.16
CA LEU A 362 16.48 17.48 -5.83
C LEU A 362 17.93 17.98 -5.78
N ALA A 363 18.84 17.23 -5.16
CA ALA A 363 20.25 17.57 -5.10
C ALA A 363 20.86 17.68 -6.52
N ARG A 364 20.61 16.69 -7.38
CA ARG A 364 21.06 16.74 -8.79
C ARG A 364 20.46 17.92 -9.57
N LEU A 365 19.18 18.24 -9.31
CA LEU A 365 18.51 19.38 -9.95
C LEU A 365 19.18 20.70 -9.54
N THR A 366 19.46 20.92 -8.27
CA THR A 366 20.10 22.14 -7.78
C THR A 366 21.55 22.28 -8.23
N GLU A 367 22.26 21.15 -8.39
CA GLU A 367 23.60 21.13 -8.96
C GLU A 367 23.62 21.48 -10.46
N SER A 368 22.65 20.96 -11.21
CA SER A 368 22.54 21.21 -12.66
C SER A 368 22.03 22.60 -13.00
N LEU A 369 21.29 23.25 -12.10
CA LEU A 369 20.70 24.58 -12.28
C LEU A 369 21.11 25.53 -11.13
N PRO A 370 22.35 26.04 -11.10
CA PRO A 370 22.85 26.90 -10.02
C PRO A 370 22.07 28.22 -9.83
N SER A 371 21.37 28.65 -10.88
CA SER A 371 20.55 29.89 -10.85
C SER A 371 19.16 29.71 -10.25
N ILE A 372 18.77 28.47 -9.88
CA ILE A 372 17.44 28.21 -9.34
C ILE A 372 17.31 28.82 -7.93
N PRO A 373 16.35 29.68 -7.66
CA PRO A 373 16.17 30.21 -6.32
C PRO A 373 15.61 29.12 -5.41
N ILE A 374 16.27 28.89 -4.30
CA ILE A 374 15.84 27.92 -3.28
C ILE A 374 15.15 28.70 -2.14
N PRO A 375 13.82 28.64 -2.04
CA PRO A 375 13.09 29.28 -0.95
C PRO A 375 13.45 28.70 0.42
N ALA A 376 13.29 29.48 1.49
CA ALA A 376 13.50 29.02 2.85
C ALA A 376 12.56 27.84 3.22
N SER A 377 11.36 27.79 2.65
CA SER A 377 10.42 26.67 2.79
C SER A 377 11.04 25.34 2.31
N VAL A 378 11.72 25.35 1.17
CA VAL A 378 12.41 24.17 0.62
C VAL A 378 13.53 23.73 1.55
N ALA A 379 14.35 24.68 2.03
CA ALA A 379 15.43 24.36 2.97
C ALA A 379 14.90 23.73 4.28
N SER A 380 13.78 24.25 4.79
CA SER A 380 13.10 23.67 5.96
C SER A 380 12.57 22.27 5.68
N SER A 381 11.87 22.04 4.56
CA SER A 381 11.36 20.73 4.19
C SER A 381 12.47 19.71 3.97
N VAL A 382 13.59 20.10 3.35
CA VAL A 382 14.78 19.24 3.20
C VAL A 382 15.36 18.85 4.56
N SER A 383 15.52 19.81 5.49
CA SER A 383 16.01 19.54 6.85
C SER A 383 15.08 18.57 7.60
N THR A 384 13.77 18.78 7.52
CA THR A 384 12.77 17.89 8.10
C THR A 384 12.85 16.49 7.47
N THR A 385 12.93 16.40 6.15
CA THR A 385 13.08 15.12 5.44
C THR A 385 14.29 14.34 5.94
N LEU A 386 15.48 14.97 5.98
CA LEU A 386 16.71 14.30 6.42
C LEU A 386 16.63 13.81 7.87
N SER A 387 16.06 14.63 8.76
CA SER A 387 15.82 14.23 10.15
C SER A 387 14.90 13.01 10.26
N HIS A 388 13.81 12.99 9.49
CA HIS A 388 12.86 11.87 9.51
C HIS A 388 13.39 10.62 8.78
N LEU A 389 14.25 10.74 7.78
CA LEU A 389 14.96 9.61 7.18
C LEU A 389 15.88 8.93 8.21
N ASP A 390 16.64 9.71 8.99
CA ASP A 390 17.51 9.18 10.05
C ASP A 390 16.67 8.53 11.18
N ALA A 391 15.60 9.20 11.61
CA ALA A 391 14.67 8.64 12.59
C ALA A 391 14.04 7.31 12.08
N THR A 392 13.65 7.22 10.81
CA THR A 392 13.11 6.00 10.21
C THR A 392 14.13 4.86 10.27
N CYS A 393 15.38 5.13 9.90
CA CYS A 393 16.45 4.14 9.98
C CYS A 393 16.70 3.67 11.42
N SER A 394 16.66 4.58 12.39
CA SER A 394 16.82 4.26 13.81
C SER A 394 15.66 3.39 14.33
N HIS A 395 14.43 3.77 14.00
CA HIS A 395 13.24 3.00 14.38
C HIS A 395 13.22 1.58 13.75
N LEU A 396 13.63 1.45 12.48
CA LEU A 396 13.74 0.14 11.83
C LEU A 396 14.78 -0.75 12.54
N ARG A 397 15.93 -0.20 12.94
CA ARG A 397 16.98 -0.94 13.70
C ARG A 397 16.50 -1.38 15.07
N GLU A 398 15.64 -0.61 15.70
CA GLU A 398 15.09 -0.86 17.04
C GLU A 398 13.79 -1.65 17.01
N SER A 399 13.37 -2.14 15.83
CA SER A 399 12.12 -2.90 15.61
C SER A 399 10.83 -2.11 15.94
N ARG A 400 10.88 -0.78 16.02
CA ARG A 400 9.72 0.10 16.23
C ARG A 400 9.05 0.41 14.89
N PHE A 401 8.42 -0.58 14.28
CA PHE A 401 7.96 -0.51 12.90
C PHE A 401 6.84 0.51 12.66
N GLY A 402 5.91 0.68 13.60
CA GLY A 402 4.89 1.74 13.53
C GLY A 402 5.48 3.15 13.52
N ALA A 403 6.46 3.42 14.42
CA ALA A 403 7.17 4.69 14.45
C ALA A 403 8.03 4.91 13.19
N ALA A 404 8.63 3.84 12.67
CA ALA A 404 9.36 3.88 11.41
C ALA A 404 8.44 4.30 10.24
N LEU A 405 7.25 3.71 10.14
CA LEU A 405 6.27 4.07 9.11
C LEU A 405 5.80 5.52 9.26
N ALA A 406 5.49 5.96 10.49
CA ALA A 406 5.09 7.35 10.76
C ALA A 406 6.18 8.36 10.34
N SER A 407 7.45 8.10 10.70
CA SER A 407 8.58 8.95 10.29
C SER A 407 8.80 8.91 8.77
N ALA A 408 8.67 7.74 8.13
CA ALA A 408 8.82 7.61 6.69
C ALA A 408 7.74 8.37 5.90
N ARG A 409 6.50 8.44 6.41
CA ARG A 409 5.42 9.26 5.83
C ARG A 409 5.77 10.75 5.83
N VAL A 410 6.24 11.25 6.95
CA VAL A 410 6.64 12.66 7.06
C VAL A 410 7.80 12.95 6.11
N ALA A 411 8.80 12.07 6.06
CA ALA A 411 9.94 12.19 5.16
C ALA A 411 9.49 12.26 3.69
N GLU A 412 8.58 11.39 3.26
CA GLU A 412 8.07 11.37 1.89
C GLU A 412 7.27 12.62 1.55
N THR A 413 6.34 13.03 2.42
CA THR A 413 5.52 14.22 2.22
C THR A 413 6.37 15.47 2.11
N GLU A 414 7.37 15.65 2.98
CA GLU A 414 8.25 16.82 2.94
C GLU A 414 9.25 16.75 1.78
N ALA A 415 9.67 15.56 1.37
CA ALA A 415 10.48 15.36 0.18
C ALA A 415 9.73 15.79 -1.09
N GLU A 416 8.51 15.30 -1.27
CA GLU A 416 7.65 15.70 -2.40
C GLU A 416 7.36 17.20 -2.38
N ARG A 417 7.03 17.75 -1.20
CA ARG A 417 6.78 19.18 -1.03
C ARG A 417 7.97 20.03 -1.44
N SER A 418 9.19 19.63 -1.08
CA SER A 418 10.41 20.35 -1.44
C SER A 418 10.72 20.26 -2.93
N PHE A 419 10.49 19.08 -3.54
CA PHE A 419 10.77 18.85 -4.96
C PHE A 419 9.77 19.55 -5.88
N PHE A 420 8.49 19.56 -5.52
CA PHE A 420 7.40 20.17 -6.29
C PHE A 420 7.06 21.59 -5.86
N GLU A 421 7.99 22.31 -5.20
CA GLU A 421 7.78 23.72 -4.85
C GLU A 421 7.52 24.55 -6.12
N LYS A 422 6.39 25.27 -6.14
CA LYS A 422 5.88 25.96 -7.34
C LYS A 422 6.86 26.94 -7.94
N SER A 423 7.62 27.65 -7.12
CA SER A 423 8.62 28.62 -7.57
C SER A 423 9.81 27.97 -8.27
N MET A 424 10.22 26.76 -7.83
CA MET A 424 11.30 25.99 -8.45
C MET A 424 10.82 25.31 -9.73
N VAL A 425 9.63 24.69 -9.71
CA VAL A 425 9.04 24.05 -10.89
C VAL A 425 8.83 25.05 -12.00
N GLY A 426 8.35 26.26 -11.68
CA GLY A 426 8.20 27.35 -12.66
C GLY A 426 9.49 27.71 -13.37
N GLN A 427 10.64 27.68 -12.68
CA GLN A 427 11.96 27.95 -13.26
C GLN A 427 12.45 26.85 -14.20
N VAL A 428 12.13 25.58 -13.92
CA VAL A 428 12.49 24.46 -14.80
C VAL A 428 11.79 24.60 -16.17
N TYR A 429 10.55 25.02 -16.18
CA TYR A 429 9.78 25.22 -17.42
C TYR A 429 10.06 26.56 -18.11
N PHE A 430 10.50 27.59 -17.36
CA PHE A 430 10.74 28.91 -17.85
C PHE A 430 12.04 29.53 -17.29
N PRO A 431 13.22 29.05 -17.75
CA PRO A 431 14.51 29.55 -17.30
C PRO A 431 14.66 31.06 -17.46
N ASP A 432 15.46 31.69 -16.61
CA ASP A 432 15.71 33.12 -16.63
C ASP A 432 16.22 33.62 -17.98
N GLU A 433 16.93 32.80 -18.74
CA GLU A 433 17.45 33.09 -20.08
C GLU A 433 16.31 33.38 -21.06
N HIS A 434 15.16 32.73 -20.92
CA HIS A 434 13.99 32.95 -21.79
C HIS A 434 13.18 34.20 -21.39
N LYS A 435 13.33 34.70 -20.16
CA LYS A 435 12.62 35.90 -19.68
C LYS A 435 12.96 37.10 -20.53
N VAL A 436 14.24 37.28 -20.87
CA VAL A 436 14.67 38.39 -21.75
C VAL A 436 14.01 38.30 -23.11
N ALA A 437 13.94 37.13 -23.73
CA ALA A 437 13.33 36.92 -25.03
C ALA A 437 11.83 37.20 -25.02
N VAL A 438 11.12 36.96 -23.92
CA VAL A 438 9.69 37.21 -23.77
C VAL A 438 9.40 38.65 -23.37
N TYR A 439 10.16 39.24 -22.43
CA TYR A 439 9.87 40.58 -21.93
C TYR A 439 10.41 41.68 -22.82
N LEU A 440 11.50 41.47 -23.59
CA LEU A 440 12.08 42.48 -24.44
C LEU A 440 11.08 42.97 -25.52
N PRO A 441 10.36 42.10 -26.23
CA PRO A 441 9.31 42.53 -27.18
C PRO A 441 8.15 43.28 -26.53
N LEU A 442 7.79 42.91 -25.28
CA LEU A 442 6.71 43.55 -24.52
C LEU A 442 7.12 44.93 -23.98
N LEU A 443 8.36 45.06 -23.55
CA LEU A 443 8.90 46.33 -23.03
C LEU A 443 9.38 47.28 -24.12
N GLY A 444 9.70 46.77 -25.34
CA GLY A 444 10.17 47.56 -26.46
C GLY A 444 9.30 48.73 -26.80
N PRO A 445 8.00 48.57 -27.09
CA PRO A 445 7.07 49.63 -27.43
C PRO A 445 6.93 50.74 -26.38
N ILE A 446 7.15 50.39 -25.10
CA ILE A 446 7.04 51.34 -23.98
C ILE A 446 8.40 51.93 -23.64
N GLY A 447 9.44 51.08 -23.57
CA GLY A 447 10.78 51.48 -23.17
C GLY A 447 11.49 52.39 -24.16
N VAL A 448 11.34 52.12 -25.46
CA VAL A 448 11.99 52.94 -26.51
C VAL A 448 11.51 54.40 -26.51
N PRO A 449 10.20 54.69 -26.45
CA PRO A 449 9.73 56.07 -26.35
C PRO A 449 10.16 56.78 -25.06
N LEU A 450 10.19 56.05 -23.91
CA LEU A 450 10.63 56.61 -22.65
C LEU A 450 12.11 56.98 -22.65
N VAL A 451 12.97 56.08 -23.16
CA VAL A 451 14.41 56.38 -23.29
C VAL A 451 14.67 57.51 -24.26
N ALA A 452 13.97 57.53 -25.42
CA ALA A 452 14.08 58.59 -26.39
C ALA A 452 13.64 59.95 -25.82
N SER A 453 12.55 59.99 -25.06
CA SER A 453 12.07 61.18 -24.38
C SER A 453 13.03 61.67 -23.31
N LEU A 454 13.57 60.76 -22.51
CA LEU A 454 14.60 61.05 -21.49
C LEU A 454 15.86 61.69 -22.13
N LEU A 455 16.35 61.09 -23.21
CA LEU A 455 17.54 61.59 -23.92
C LEU A 455 17.29 62.97 -24.53
N LYS A 456 16.07 63.20 -25.06
CA LYS A 456 15.66 64.51 -25.59
C LYS A 456 15.67 65.57 -24.48
N GLU A 457 15.10 65.28 -23.32
CA GLU A 457 15.06 66.20 -22.19
C GLU A 457 16.44 66.46 -21.60
N LEU A 458 17.28 65.45 -21.50
CA LEU A 458 18.71 65.62 -21.06
C LEU A 458 19.48 66.55 -22.02
N LYS A 459 19.31 66.39 -23.33
CA LYS A 459 19.90 67.28 -24.34
C LYS A 459 19.38 68.70 -24.18
N ARG A 460 18.08 68.90 -23.94
CA ARG A 460 17.48 70.20 -23.72
C ARG A 460 18.05 70.89 -22.47
N ILE A 461 18.16 70.15 -21.35
CA ILE A 461 18.78 70.69 -20.15
C ILE A 461 20.25 71.05 -20.36
N ALA A 462 21.02 70.21 -21.06
CA ALA A 462 22.38 70.47 -21.39
C ALA A 462 22.53 71.75 -22.29
N ALA A 463 21.70 71.89 -23.31
CA ALA A 463 21.68 73.07 -24.18
C ALA A 463 21.31 74.34 -23.40
N GLY A 464 20.29 74.26 -22.51
CA GLY A 464 19.89 75.35 -21.62
C GLY A 464 21.03 75.82 -20.67
N ARG A 465 21.75 74.80 -20.08
CA ARG A 465 22.92 75.14 -19.27
C ARG A 465 24.08 75.79 -20.05
N LYS A 466 24.32 75.34 -21.32
CA LYS A 466 25.30 75.94 -22.22
C LYS A 466 24.92 77.40 -22.61
N ALA A 467 23.65 77.60 -22.91
CA ALA A 467 23.13 78.96 -23.20
C ALA A 467 23.26 79.87 -22.00
N ARG A 468 22.90 79.45 -20.78
CA ARG A 468 23.06 80.24 -19.53
C ARG A 468 24.52 80.53 -19.20
N ARG A 469 25.46 79.62 -19.46
CA ARG A 469 26.91 79.87 -19.28
C ARG A 469 27.43 80.88 -20.36
N ALA A 470 26.94 80.82 -21.60
CA ALA A 470 27.32 81.76 -22.63
C ALA A 470 26.80 83.17 -22.31
N ALA A 471 25.55 83.28 -21.79
CA ALA A 471 24.97 84.54 -21.35
C ALA A 471 25.57 85.15 -20.11
N ALA A 472 26.23 84.36 -19.26
CA ALA A 472 26.96 84.80 -18.05
C ALA A 472 28.42 85.21 -18.35
N ALA A 473 28.92 84.88 -19.54
CA ALA A 473 30.27 85.20 -19.99
C ALA A 473 30.33 86.35 -21.00
N ALA A 474 29.17 86.88 -21.45
CA ALA A 474 28.94 88.11 -22.22
C ALA A 474 28.50 89.24 -21.29
#